data_63d9fac9d90f58acad74db94ba248ac5
#
_entry.id   63d9fac9d90f58acad74db94ba248ac5
#
_cell.length_a   1.000
_cell.length_b   1.000
_cell.length_c   1.000
_cell.angle_alpha   90.00
_cell.angle_beta   90.00
_cell.angle_gamma   90.00
#
_symmetry.space_group_name_H-M   'P 1'
#
loop_
_entity.id
_entity.type
_entity.pdbx_description
1 polymer ?
#
loop_
_entity_poly.entity_id
_entity_poly.type
_entity_poly.pdbx_seq_one_letter_code
_entity_poly.pdbx_strand_id
1 'polypeptide(L)'
;VGSVGKKYARMITAGEVPHMKLSAVVIRRDELIEWGESLVNTDGDNARIFRSAEELFETGESCYDAVIIATPHKTHKELALKAFAKGKAVLCDKPAAADIGEALAMQKAASESGRIYGMIFHQRLYPKYIRIKQMIDNGELGDIKRVCLINSRYLRTSYYHKSGSWRSSFAGEGGGALINQGQHILDMYQYLFGMPQKLFAAIPFGKYNDFIVDDEA
;
A
#
# COMPACT_ATOMS: atom_id res chain seq x y z
N VAL A 1 -12.57 -4.68 -4.55
CA VAL A 1 -11.64 -3.60 -4.97
C VAL A 1 -12.12 -2.24 -4.51
N GLY A 2 -11.19 -1.36 -4.09
CA GLY A 2 -11.37 0.05 -3.83
C GLY A 2 -10.79 0.92 -4.96
N SER A 3 -10.70 2.26 -4.72
CA SER A 3 -10.20 3.21 -5.71
C SER A 3 -8.78 2.89 -6.19
N VAL A 4 -7.89 2.51 -5.28
CA VAL A 4 -6.49 2.18 -5.60
C VAL A 4 -6.40 0.85 -6.36
N GLY A 5 -7.09 -0.19 -5.90
CA GLY A 5 -7.14 -1.48 -6.60
C GLY A 5 -7.71 -1.36 -8.03
N LYS A 6 -8.71 -0.49 -8.23
CA LYS A 6 -9.21 -0.19 -9.58
C LYS A 6 -8.13 0.42 -10.49
N LYS A 7 -7.29 1.30 -9.94
CA LYS A 7 -6.18 1.89 -10.69
C LYS A 7 -5.18 0.82 -11.11
N TYR A 8 -4.76 -0.04 -10.19
CA TYR A 8 -3.81 -1.11 -10.50
C TYR A 8 -4.37 -2.09 -11.54
N ALA A 9 -5.63 -2.50 -11.37
CA ALA A 9 -6.29 -3.38 -12.34
C ALA A 9 -6.26 -2.78 -13.75
N ARG A 10 -6.63 -1.51 -13.91
CA ARG A 10 -6.60 -0.82 -15.20
C ARG A 10 -5.21 -0.72 -15.81
N MET A 11 -4.18 -0.40 -15.01
CA MET A 11 -2.81 -0.32 -15.50
C MET A 11 -2.33 -1.68 -16.02
N ILE A 12 -2.67 -2.76 -15.32
CA ILE A 12 -2.28 -4.11 -15.74
C ILE A 12 -3.01 -4.50 -17.02
N THR A 13 -4.34 -4.34 -17.07
CA THR A 13 -5.13 -4.70 -18.27
C THR A 13 -4.79 -3.84 -19.49
N ALA A 14 -4.37 -2.59 -19.28
CA ALA A 14 -3.89 -1.72 -20.35
C ALA A 14 -2.47 -2.07 -20.85
N GLY A 15 -1.79 -3.06 -20.23
CA GLY A 15 -0.42 -3.43 -20.60
C GLY A 15 0.65 -2.44 -20.15
N GLU A 16 0.31 -1.49 -19.26
CA GLU A 16 1.27 -0.51 -18.72
C GLU A 16 2.30 -1.14 -17.79
N VAL A 17 2.04 -2.36 -17.28
CA VAL A 17 2.94 -3.12 -16.42
C VAL A 17 3.46 -4.33 -17.20
N PRO A 18 4.72 -4.30 -17.69
CA PRO A 18 5.29 -5.37 -18.48
C PRO A 18 5.26 -6.72 -17.73
N HIS A 19 5.01 -7.79 -18.45
CA HIS A 19 5.00 -9.17 -17.94
C HIS A 19 3.96 -9.47 -16.87
N MET A 20 2.97 -8.58 -16.68
CA MET A 20 1.84 -8.82 -15.78
C MET A 20 0.54 -8.97 -16.58
N LYS A 21 -0.30 -9.89 -16.12
CA LYS A 21 -1.66 -10.13 -16.59
C LYS A 21 -2.61 -10.15 -15.39
N LEU A 22 -3.74 -9.50 -15.50
CA LEU A 22 -4.76 -9.55 -14.47
C LEU A 22 -5.62 -10.81 -14.67
N SER A 23 -5.31 -11.86 -13.94
CA SER A 23 -6.04 -13.14 -14.03
C SER A 23 -7.30 -13.16 -13.17
N ALA A 24 -7.32 -12.41 -12.07
CA ALA A 24 -8.47 -12.40 -11.16
C ALA A 24 -8.64 -11.05 -10.46
N VAL A 25 -9.89 -10.75 -10.07
CA VAL A 25 -10.22 -9.59 -9.23
C VAL A 25 -11.29 -9.98 -8.21
N VAL A 26 -11.14 -9.49 -6.96
CA VAL A 26 -12.14 -9.71 -5.90
C VAL A 26 -13.08 -8.51 -5.82
N ILE A 27 -14.37 -8.72 -6.10
CA ILE A 27 -15.42 -7.70 -6.11
C ILE A 27 -16.57 -8.11 -5.21
N ARG A 28 -16.66 -7.50 -4.02
CA ARG A 28 -17.74 -7.79 -3.04
C ARG A 28 -19.03 -7.03 -3.30
N ARG A 29 -18.97 -5.87 -3.99
CA ARG A 29 -20.10 -4.98 -4.22
C ARG A 29 -20.69 -5.21 -5.60
N ASP A 30 -22.02 -5.40 -5.67
CA ASP A 30 -22.73 -5.72 -6.91
C ASP A 30 -22.61 -4.60 -7.95
N GLU A 31 -22.63 -3.36 -7.51
CA GLU A 31 -22.49 -2.19 -8.40
C GLU A 31 -21.12 -2.10 -9.12
N LEU A 32 -20.19 -2.97 -8.79
CA LEU A 32 -18.87 -3.03 -9.42
C LEU A 32 -18.68 -4.24 -10.33
N ILE A 33 -19.69 -5.09 -10.50
CA ILE A 33 -19.57 -6.30 -11.34
C ILE A 33 -19.36 -5.91 -12.80
N GLU A 34 -20.19 -5.03 -13.36
CA GLU A 34 -20.04 -4.54 -14.74
C GLU A 34 -18.64 -3.96 -14.99
N TRP A 35 -18.12 -3.22 -14.00
CA TRP A 35 -16.74 -2.73 -14.08
C TRP A 35 -15.73 -3.88 -14.09
N GLY A 36 -15.95 -4.93 -13.31
CA GLY A 36 -15.10 -6.12 -13.29
C GLY A 36 -15.10 -6.85 -14.63
N GLU A 37 -16.27 -7.03 -15.21
CA GLU A 37 -16.48 -7.66 -16.53
C GLU A 37 -15.82 -6.87 -17.67
N SER A 38 -15.68 -5.55 -17.51
CA SER A 38 -14.99 -4.70 -18.47
C SER A 38 -13.46 -4.82 -18.44
N LEU A 39 -12.89 -5.57 -17.49
CA LEU A 39 -11.44 -5.77 -17.35
C LEU A 39 -10.94 -6.84 -18.32
N VAL A 40 -10.51 -6.40 -19.48
CA VAL A 40 -9.95 -7.24 -20.54
C VAL A 40 -8.46 -6.95 -20.68
N ASN A 41 -7.63 -7.99 -20.62
CA ASN A 41 -6.19 -7.88 -20.84
C ASN A 41 -5.87 -7.62 -22.32
N THR A 42 -4.67 -7.18 -22.61
CA THR A 42 -4.22 -6.88 -23.99
C THR A 42 -4.26 -8.08 -24.94
N ASP A 43 -4.24 -9.29 -24.43
CA ASP A 43 -4.38 -10.54 -25.19
C ASP A 43 -5.85 -10.97 -25.42
N GLY A 44 -6.81 -10.19 -24.94
CA GLY A 44 -8.24 -10.45 -25.08
C GLY A 44 -8.85 -11.28 -23.95
N ASP A 45 -8.07 -11.77 -23.00
CA ASP A 45 -8.58 -12.56 -21.87
C ASP A 45 -9.21 -11.67 -20.79
N ASN A 46 -10.36 -12.09 -20.29
CA ASN A 46 -11.03 -11.41 -19.17
C ASN A 46 -10.45 -11.84 -17.83
N ALA A 47 -10.38 -10.91 -16.89
CA ALA A 47 -10.09 -11.22 -15.49
C ALA A 47 -11.28 -11.97 -14.86
N ARG A 48 -11.01 -13.07 -14.14
CA ARG A 48 -12.05 -13.79 -13.39
C ARG A 48 -12.51 -12.98 -12.19
N ILE A 49 -13.80 -12.95 -11.94
CA ILE A 49 -14.38 -12.24 -10.79
C ILE A 49 -14.65 -13.24 -9.67
N PHE A 50 -14.14 -12.93 -8.47
CA PHE A 50 -14.44 -13.62 -7.22
C PHE A 50 -15.18 -12.69 -6.28
N ARG A 51 -16.12 -13.22 -5.51
CA ARG A 51 -16.97 -12.43 -4.62
C ARG A 51 -16.31 -12.17 -3.26
N SER A 52 -15.34 -12.99 -2.88
CA SER A 52 -14.57 -12.82 -1.65
C SER A 52 -13.10 -13.24 -1.83
N ALA A 53 -12.26 -12.86 -0.89
CA ALA A 53 -10.88 -13.33 -0.86
C ALA A 53 -10.81 -14.82 -0.52
N GLU A 54 -11.72 -15.29 0.31
CA GLU A 54 -11.87 -16.72 0.66
C GLU A 54 -12.12 -17.55 -0.59
N GLU A 55 -13.11 -17.15 -1.40
CA GLU A 55 -13.43 -17.83 -2.66
C GLU A 55 -12.21 -17.86 -3.59
N LEU A 56 -11.48 -16.74 -3.73
CA LEU A 56 -10.26 -16.69 -4.53
C LEU A 56 -9.21 -17.68 -4.02
N PHE A 57 -8.96 -17.72 -2.72
CA PHE A 57 -7.93 -18.59 -2.13
C PHE A 57 -8.32 -20.08 -2.14
N GLU A 58 -9.60 -20.40 -2.12
CA GLU A 58 -10.08 -21.78 -2.09
C GLU A 58 -10.27 -22.37 -3.49
N THR A 59 -10.83 -21.59 -4.42
CA THR A 59 -11.24 -22.10 -5.74
C THR A 59 -10.43 -21.54 -6.91
N GLY A 60 -9.72 -20.43 -6.70
CA GLY A 60 -8.95 -19.73 -7.73
C GLY A 60 -7.45 -19.98 -7.70
N GLU A 61 -6.92 -20.85 -6.82
CA GLU A 61 -5.50 -20.99 -6.53
C GLU A 61 -4.61 -21.20 -7.76
N SER A 62 -5.10 -21.91 -8.79
CA SER A 62 -4.35 -22.20 -10.02
C SER A 62 -4.35 -21.04 -11.03
N CYS A 63 -5.13 -19.98 -10.82
CA CYS A 63 -5.26 -18.93 -11.82
C CYS A 63 -4.34 -17.73 -11.61
N TYR A 64 -3.55 -17.67 -10.52
CA TYR A 64 -2.66 -16.54 -10.23
C TYR A 64 -1.35 -16.99 -9.55
N ASP A 65 -0.30 -16.19 -9.73
CA ASP A 65 1.03 -16.40 -9.12
C ASP A 65 1.32 -15.41 -8.00
N ALA A 66 0.68 -14.25 -8.04
CA ALA A 66 0.87 -13.16 -7.10
C ALA A 66 -0.46 -12.48 -6.73
N VAL A 67 -0.50 -11.90 -5.54
CA VAL A 67 -1.65 -11.14 -5.04
C VAL A 67 -1.24 -9.68 -4.82
N ILE A 68 -2.02 -8.74 -5.37
CA ILE A 68 -1.91 -7.32 -5.04
C ILE A 68 -2.96 -6.98 -3.98
N ILE A 69 -2.49 -6.56 -2.80
CA ILE A 69 -3.36 -6.18 -1.68
C ILE A 69 -3.47 -4.66 -1.63
N ALA A 70 -4.67 -4.14 -1.91
CA ALA A 70 -5.01 -2.71 -1.88
C ALA A 70 -6.35 -2.49 -1.17
N THR A 71 -6.48 -3.09 -0.01
CA THR A 71 -7.66 -3.11 0.86
C THR A 71 -7.46 -2.17 2.06
N PRO A 72 -8.41 -2.02 2.99
CA PRO A 72 -8.16 -1.30 4.25
C PRO A 72 -7.04 -1.94 5.07
N HIS A 73 -6.26 -1.11 5.77
CA HIS A 73 -5.00 -1.49 6.44
C HIS A 73 -5.11 -2.75 7.32
N LYS A 74 -6.17 -2.86 8.10
CA LYS A 74 -6.41 -3.99 9.03
C LYS A 74 -6.60 -5.35 8.35
N THR A 75 -6.83 -5.37 7.06
CA THR A 75 -7.01 -6.64 6.32
C THR A 75 -5.73 -7.09 5.63
N HIS A 76 -4.67 -6.25 5.61
CA HIS A 76 -3.43 -6.55 4.89
C HIS A 76 -2.76 -7.81 5.43
N LYS A 77 -2.60 -7.91 6.76
CA LYS A 77 -1.98 -9.07 7.40
C LYS A 77 -2.69 -10.37 7.02
N GLU A 78 -4.00 -10.45 7.27
CA GLU A 78 -4.77 -11.66 7.03
C GLU A 78 -4.62 -12.14 5.57
N LEU A 79 -4.82 -11.22 4.61
CA LEU A 79 -4.73 -11.54 3.19
C LEU A 79 -3.32 -11.94 2.77
N ALA A 80 -2.28 -11.29 3.29
CA ALA A 80 -0.89 -11.62 3.00
C ALA A 80 -0.52 -13.01 3.54
N LEU A 81 -0.89 -13.32 4.80
CA LEU A 81 -0.63 -14.62 5.38
C LEU A 81 -1.32 -15.75 4.60
N LYS A 82 -2.58 -15.56 4.20
CA LYS A 82 -3.31 -16.51 3.34
C LYS A 82 -2.59 -16.72 2.00
N ALA A 83 -2.14 -15.65 1.36
CA ALA A 83 -1.42 -15.74 0.09
C ALA A 83 -0.08 -16.50 0.25
N PHE A 84 0.70 -16.19 1.28
CA PHE A 84 1.95 -16.92 1.56
C PHE A 84 1.72 -18.38 1.87
N ALA A 85 0.68 -18.73 2.64
CA ALA A 85 0.31 -20.11 2.92
C ALA A 85 -0.07 -20.91 1.65
N LYS A 86 -0.56 -20.21 0.61
CA LYS A 86 -0.83 -20.76 -0.73
C LYS A 86 0.39 -20.69 -1.67
N GLY A 87 1.56 -20.33 -1.16
CA GLY A 87 2.77 -20.23 -1.95
C GLY A 87 2.78 -19.11 -2.99
N LYS A 88 1.98 -18.05 -2.79
CA LYS A 88 1.87 -16.92 -3.72
C LYS A 88 2.74 -15.74 -3.29
N ALA A 89 3.27 -15.00 -4.28
CA ALA A 89 3.92 -13.72 -4.02
C ALA A 89 2.90 -12.66 -3.60
N VAL A 90 3.35 -11.66 -2.84
CA VAL A 90 2.49 -10.58 -2.36
C VAL A 90 3.09 -9.22 -2.68
N LEU A 91 2.30 -8.35 -3.30
CA LEU A 91 2.58 -6.93 -3.43
C LEU A 91 1.51 -6.17 -2.63
N CYS A 92 1.91 -5.55 -1.52
CA CYS A 92 0.99 -4.88 -0.60
C CYS A 92 1.07 -3.37 -0.73
N ASP A 93 -0.07 -2.69 -0.77
CA ASP A 93 -0.11 -1.23 -0.69
C ASP A 93 0.28 -0.77 0.72
N LYS A 94 0.76 0.44 0.84
CA LYS A 94 1.13 1.07 2.11
C LYS A 94 -0.14 1.43 2.94
N PRO A 95 -0.04 1.43 4.26
CA PRO A 95 1.03 0.87 5.10
C PRO A 95 1.08 -0.65 5.05
N ALA A 96 2.17 -1.25 5.51
CA ALA A 96 2.28 -2.71 5.58
C ALA A 96 1.09 -3.32 6.34
N ALA A 97 0.80 -2.74 7.51
CA ALA A 97 -0.30 -3.14 8.39
C ALA A 97 -0.76 -1.97 9.25
N ALA A 98 -1.74 -2.19 10.10
CA ALA A 98 -2.24 -1.18 11.04
C ALA A 98 -1.32 -0.99 12.25
N ASP A 99 -0.47 -1.98 12.59
CA ASP A 99 0.51 -1.92 13.67
C ASP A 99 1.77 -2.72 13.35
N ILE A 100 2.80 -2.53 14.18
CA ILE A 100 4.11 -3.15 13.98
C ILE A 100 4.08 -4.67 14.14
N GLY A 101 3.29 -5.20 15.06
CA GLY A 101 3.17 -6.64 15.29
C GLY A 101 2.60 -7.36 14.07
N GLU A 102 1.60 -6.76 13.44
CA GLU A 102 1.04 -7.25 12.17
C GLU A 102 2.07 -7.21 11.04
N ALA A 103 2.81 -6.11 10.90
CA ALA A 103 3.85 -5.97 9.88
C ALA A 103 4.97 -7.00 10.05
N LEU A 104 5.43 -7.23 11.28
CA LEU A 104 6.43 -8.25 11.59
C LEU A 104 5.93 -9.67 11.31
N ALA A 105 4.66 -9.96 11.58
CA ALA A 105 4.04 -11.25 11.25
C ALA A 105 4.01 -11.48 9.74
N MET A 106 3.71 -10.46 8.94
CA MET A 106 3.76 -10.54 7.48
C MET A 106 5.19 -10.78 6.96
N GLN A 107 6.17 -10.06 7.50
CA GLN A 107 7.58 -10.23 7.16
C GLN A 107 8.07 -11.65 7.48
N LYS A 108 7.72 -12.17 8.67
CA LYS A 108 8.06 -13.54 9.07
C LYS A 108 7.45 -14.56 8.12
N ALA A 109 6.15 -14.46 7.84
CA ALA A 109 5.46 -15.37 6.92
C ALA A 109 6.06 -15.35 5.50
N ALA A 110 6.43 -14.17 5.00
CA ALA A 110 7.11 -14.02 3.72
C ALA A 110 8.45 -14.78 3.71
N SER A 111 9.28 -14.58 4.75
CA SER A 111 10.56 -15.27 4.89
C SER A 111 10.41 -16.78 4.97
N GLU A 112 9.45 -17.28 5.74
CA GLU A 112 9.18 -18.71 5.91
C GLU A 112 8.63 -19.35 4.63
N SER A 113 7.82 -18.63 3.86
CA SER A 113 7.28 -19.11 2.58
C SER A 113 8.30 -19.13 1.44
N GLY A 114 9.39 -18.37 1.54
CA GLY A 114 10.35 -18.14 0.47
C GLY A 114 9.76 -17.38 -0.73
N ARG A 115 8.60 -16.73 -0.57
CA ARG A 115 7.94 -15.99 -1.66
C ARG A 115 8.28 -14.51 -1.62
N ILE A 116 8.21 -13.88 -2.78
CA ILE A 116 8.45 -12.44 -2.91
C ILE A 116 7.38 -11.67 -2.13
N TYR A 117 7.84 -10.75 -1.29
CA TYR A 117 7.01 -9.77 -0.62
C TYR A 117 7.49 -8.37 -0.95
N GLY A 118 6.62 -7.56 -1.54
CA GLY A 118 6.90 -6.18 -1.91
C GLY A 118 5.89 -5.20 -1.30
N MET A 119 6.39 -3.99 -0.97
CA MET A 119 5.57 -2.87 -0.53
C MET A 119 5.51 -1.80 -1.60
N ILE A 120 4.33 -1.21 -1.82
CA ILE A 120 4.15 -0.16 -2.82
C ILE A 120 4.52 1.21 -2.24
N PHE A 121 5.81 1.53 -2.28
CA PHE A 121 6.34 2.87 -2.02
C PHE A 121 6.74 3.54 -3.35
N HIS A 122 5.76 3.81 -4.18
CA HIS A 122 5.94 4.27 -5.57
C HIS A 122 6.79 5.54 -5.72
N GLN A 123 6.86 6.39 -4.67
CA GLN A 123 7.68 7.61 -4.72
C GLN A 123 9.17 7.33 -4.87
N ARG A 124 9.67 6.19 -4.39
CA ARG A 124 11.07 5.76 -4.59
C ARG A 124 11.44 5.63 -6.07
N LEU A 125 10.45 5.38 -6.94
CA LEU A 125 10.63 5.20 -8.37
C LEU A 125 10.48 6.50 -9.19
N TYR A 126 10.20 7.63 -8.54
CA TYR A 126 10.17 8.90 -9.26
C TYR A 126 11.58 9.31 -9.68
N PRO A 127 11.81 9.69 -10.96
CA PRO A 127 13.14 10.00 -11.48
C PRO A 127 13.92 11.00 -10.63
N LYS A 128 13.23 12.00 -10.06
CA LYS A 128 13.85 12.99 -9.17
C LYS A 128 14.43 12.37 -7.89
N TYR A 129 13.75 11.42 -7.28
CA TYR A 129 14.24 10.78 -6.04
C TYR A 129 15.32 9.74 -6.34
N ILE A 130 15.22 9.03 -7.47
CA ILE A 130 16.30 8.18 -7.97
C ILE A 130 17.57 9.02 -8.18
N ARG A 131 17.45 10.18 -8.84
CA ARG A 131 18.62 11.06 -9.08
C ARG A 131 19.20 11.60 -7.77
N ILE A 132 18.37 12.07 -6.83
CA ILE A 132 18.83 12.53 -5.51
C ILE A 132 19.58 11.40 -4.79
N LYS A 133 19.04 10.18 -4.79
CA LYS A 133 19.69 9.02 -4.17
C LYS A 133 21.05 8.75 -4.78
N GLN A 134 21.17 8.76 -6.11
CA GLN A 134 22.44 8.61 -6.81
C GLN A 134 23.46 9.69 -6.42
N MET A 135 23.04 10.96 -6.34
CA MET A 135 23.91 12.07 -5.94
C MET A 135 24.44 11.88 -4.51
N ILE A 136 23.61 11.42 -3.60
CA ILE A 136 24.00 11.09 -2.23
C ILE A 136 25.00 9.93 -2.21
N ASP A 137 24.66 8.83 -2.88
CA ASP A 137 25.47 7.61 -2.87
C ASP A 137 26.85 7.81 -3.55
N ASN A 138 26.91 8.67 -4.56
CA ASN A 138 28.15 9.02 -5.25
C ASN A 138 28.98 10.11 -4.51
N GLY A 139 28.48 10.64 -3.40
CA GLY A 139 29.15 11.71 -2.67
C GLY A 139 29.13 13.08 -3.35
N GLU A 140 28.31 13.26 -4.40
CA GLU A 140 28.21 14.53 -5.16
C GLU A 140 27.76 15.71 -4.26
N LEU A 141 27.04 15.42 -3.16
CA LEU A 141 26.58 16.42 -2.20
C LEU A 141 27.51 16.60 -0.98
N GLY A 142 28.62 15.86 -0.94
CA GLY A 142 29.50 15.83 0.22
C GLY A 142 28.81 15.30 1.48
N ASP A 143 29.33 15.69 2.65
CA ASP A 143 28.74 15.28 3.95
C ASP A 143 27.40 15.98 4.20
N ILE A 144 26.33 15.24 4.28
CA ILE A 144 25.00 15.76 4.61
C ILE A 144 24.97 16.20 6.08
N LYS A 145 24.85 17.50 6.34
CA LYS A 145 24.84 18.07 7.70
C LYS A 145 23.44 18.29 8.26
N ARG A 146 22.46 18.53 7.40
CA ARG A 146 21.06 18.76 7.79
C ARG A 146 20.11 18.37 6.66
N VAL A 147 19.01 17.78 7.03
CA VAL A 147 17.88 17.48 6.13
C VAL A 147 16.62 18.10 6.73
N CYS A 148 15.81 18.73 5.89
CA CYS A 148 14.49 19.22 6.26
C CYS A 148 13.49 18.72 5.21
N LEU A 149 12.54 17.92 5.63
CA LEU A 149 11.44 17.42 4.79
C LEU A 149 10.12 18.00 5.29
N ILE A 150 9.43 18.73 4.41
CA ILE A 150 8.13 19.36 4.73
C ILE A 150 7.07 18.72 3.84
N ASN A 151 6.03 18.18 4.45
CA ASN A 151 4.89 17.59 3.76
C ASN A 151 3.58 18.26 4.19
N SER A 152 3.31 19.43 3.63
CA SER A 152 2.12 20.26 3.92
C SER A 152 1.07 20.22 2.80
N ARG A 153 1.17 19.29 1.85
CA ARG A 153 0.36 19.31 0.60
C ARG A 153 -1.05 18.76 0.75
N TYR A 154 -1.36 18.06 1.81
CA TYR A 154 -2.59 17.29 1.92
C TYR A 154 -3.49 17.81 3.02
N LEU A 155 -4.43 18.65 2.64
CA LEU A 155 -5.59 18.94 3.48
C LEU A 155 -6.64 17.83 3.28
N ARG A 156 -7.05 17.20 4.36
CA ARG A 156 -8.17 16.25 4.39
C ARG A 156 -9.38 16.92 5.00
N THR A 157 -10.43 17.07 4.20
CA THR A 157 -11.69 17.68 4.67
C THR A 157 -12.47 16.73 5.55
N SER A 158 -13.39 17.24 6.38
CA SER A 158 -14.31 16.39 7.16
C SER A 158 -15.12 15.42 6.29
N TYR A 159 -15.43 15.80 5.04
CA TYR A 159 -16.06 14.90 4.08
C TYR A 159 -15.20 13.68 3.76
N TYR A 160 -13.90 13.87 3.52
CA TYR A 160 -12.98 12.76 3.28
C TYR A 160 -12.97 11.78 4.46
N HIS A 161 -12.88 12.29 5.67
CA HIS A 161 -12.84 11.45 6.87
C HIS A 161 -14.15 10.69 7.09
N LYS A 162 -15.29 11.31 6.78
CA LYS A 162 -16.63 10.68 6.86
C LYS A 162 -16.94 9.75 5.68
N SER A 163 -16.16 9.76 4.60
CA SER A 163 -16.40 8.97 3.39
C SER A 163 -16.15 7.46 3.54
N GLY A 164 -15.66 7.01 4.68
CA GLY A 164 -15.45 5.58 4.97
C GLY A 164 -15.43 5.32 6.47
N SER A 165 -16.15 4.30 6.91
CA SER A 165 -16.29 3.95 8.32
C SER A 165 -14.98 3.53 9.02
N TRP A 166 -13.92 3.27 8.28
CA TRP A 166 -12.63 2.81 8.79
C TRP A 166 -11.61 3.96 8.98
N ARG A 167 -11.88 5.14 8.40
CA ARG A 167 -10.97 6.28 8.42
C ARG A 167 -10.92 6.97 9.78
N SER A 168 -9.80 7.64 10.05
CA SER A 168 -9.61 8.54 11.21
C SER A 168 -9.91 7.87 12.56
N SER A 169 -9.58 6.59 12.68
CA SER A 169 -9.73 5.85 13.92
C SER A 169 -8.61 4.81 14.09
N PHE A 170 -8.19 4.58 15.31
CA PHE A 170 -7.24 3.51 15.61
C PHE A 170 -7.81 2.13 15.26
N ALA A 171 -9.12 1.95 15.48
CA ALA A 171 -9.78 0.68 15.20
C ALA A 171 -9.84 0.34 13.70
N GLY A 172 -9.99 1.32 12.84
CA GLY A 172 -10.13 1.12 11.39
C GLY A 172 -8.87 1.33 10.60
N GLU A 173 -8.20 2.47 10.78
CA GLU A 173 -7.04 2.89 9.99
C GLU A 173 -5.70 2.56 10.68
N GLY A 174 -5.70 2.43 12.01
CA GLY A 174 -4.51 2.23 12.82
C GLY A 174 -3.89 3.54 13.31
N GLY A 175 -4.46 4.70 12.96
CA GLY A 175 -3.99 6.04 13.28
C GLY A 175 -4.57 7.07 12.33
N GLY A 176 -3.91 8.21 12.19
CA GLY A 176 -4.34 9.34 11.38
C GLY A 176 -3.39 9.72 10.26
N ALA A 177 -2.96 11.00 10.25
CA ALA A 177 -2.12 11.57 9.20
C ALA A 177 -0.79 10.84 9.05
N LEU A 178 -0.16 10.45 10.16
CA LEU A 178 1.15 9.84 10.16
C LEU A 178 1.13 8.46 9.47
N ILE A 179 0.20 7.59 9.83
CA ILE A 179 0.11 6.25 9.24
C ILE A 179 -0.45 6.29 7.81
N ASN A 180 -1.27 7.26 7.45
CA ASN A 180 -1.86 7.35 6.12
C ASN A 180 -0.93 8.07 5.13
N GLN A 181 -0.57 9.34 5.39
CA GLN A 181 0.23 10.17 4.48
C GLN A 181 1.68 10.33 4.92
N GLY A 182 1.93 10.40 6.21
CA GLY A 182 3.29 10.54 6.77
C GLY A 182 4.23 9.43 6.36
N GLN A 183 3.72 8.24 6.11
CA GLN A 183 4.51 7.10 5.65
C GLN A 183 5.32 7.38 4.39
N HIS A 184 4.78 8.14 3.44
CA HIS A 184 5.51 8.46 2.22
C HIS A 184 6.75 9.33 2.48
N ILE A 185 6.65 10.29 3.40
CA ILE A 185 7.77 11.16 3.74
C ILE A 185 8.79 10.45 4.63
N LEU A 186 8.32 9.62 5.57
CA LEU A 186 9.18 8.79 6.42
C LEU A 186 9.93 7.74 5.61
N ASP A 187 9.24 7.08 4.67
CA ASP A 187 9.86 6.14 3.74
C ASP A 187 10.91 6.82 2.87
N MET A 188 10.61 8.03 2.37
CA MET A 188 11.56 8.79 1.57
C MET A 188 12.78 9.23 2.38
N TYR A 189 12.60 9.63 3.65
CA TYR A 189 13.71 9.90 4.54
C TYR A 189 14.61 8.68 4.69
N GLN A 190 14.01 7.53 5.04
CA GLN A 190 14.75 6.28 5.20
C GLN A 190 15.47 5.85 3.93
N TYR A 191 14.81 5.98 2.77
CA TYR A 191 15.38 5.62 1.47
C TYR A 191 16.61 6.46 1.11
N LEU A 192 16.55 7.76 1.38
CA LEU A 192 17.63 8.70 1.02
C LEU A 192 18.75 8.72 2.06
N PHE A 193 18.45 8.66 3.35
CA PHE A 193 19.39 8.97 4.43
C PHE A 193 19.61 7.82 5.43
N GLY A 194 18.85 6.72 5.30
CA GLY A 194 18.92 5.59 6.24
C GLY A 194 18.07 5.80 7.50
N MET A 195 18.21 4.89 8.45
CA MET A 195 17.47 4.92 9.72
C MET A 195 18.07 5.93 10.69
N PRO A 196 17.24 6.77 11.36
CA PRO A 196 17.74 7.67 12.39
C PRO A 196 18.20 6.90 13.64
N GLN A 197 19.26 7.37 14.29
CA GLN A 197 19.73 6.80 15.56
C GLN A 197 18.87 7.24 16.75
N LYS A 198 18.26 8.42 16.67
CA LYS A 198 17.38 8.99 17.70
C LYS A 198 16.20 9.66 17.02
N LEU A 199 15.03 9.53 17.63
CA LEU A 199 13.80 10.15 17.18
C LEU A 199 13.17 10.93 18.34
N PHE A 200 12.66 12.12 18.02
CA PHE A 200 11.70 12.86 18.84
C PHE A 200 10.49 13.17 17.95
N ALA A 201 9.30 13.09 18.51
CA ALA A 201 8.07 13.40 17.79
C ALA A 201 7.13 14.24 18.66
N ALA A 202 6.52 15.25 18.06
CA ALA A 202 5.39 15.99 18.63
C ALA A 202 4.20 15.78 17.72
N ILE A 203 3.22 15.04 18.20
CA ILE A 203 2.09 14.54 17.39
C ILE A 203 0.79 14.97 18.05
N PRO A 204 0.20 16.13 17.68
CA PRO A 204 -1.10 16.54 18.20
C PRO A 204 -2.22 15.69 17.61
N PHE A 205 -3.23 15.42 18.43
CA PHE A 205 -4.43 14.71 18.07
C PHE A 205 -5.60 15.68 18.01
N GLY A 206 -6.43 15.56 16.97
CA GLY A 206 -7.63 16.37 16.83
C GLY A 206 -7.38 17.88 16.78
N LYS A 207 -6.24 18.31 16.23
CA LYS A 207 -5.88 19.75 16.17
C LYS A 207 -6.77 20.54 15.22
N TYR A 208 -7.10 19.97 14.09
CA TYR A 208 -7.90 20.62 13.03
C TYR A 208 -9.26 19.97 12.84
N ASN A 209 -9.43 18.75 13.34
CA ASN A 209 -10.65 17.99 13.22
C ASN A 209 -10.97 17.33 14.57
N ASP A 210 -12.24 17.11 14.82
CA ASP A 210 -12.72 16.44 16.04
C ASP A 210 -12.53 14.92 15.92
N PHE A 211 -11.26 14.47 15.90
CA PHE A 211 -10.86 13.07 15.78
C PHE A 211 -9.97 12.65 16.96
N ILE A 212 -10.00 11.35 17.25
CA ILE A 212 -9.17 10.72 18.29
C ILE A 212 -7.76 10.33 17.78
N VAL A 213 -7.44 10.61 16.52
CA VAL A 213 -6.17 10.30 15.87
C VAL A 213 -5.40 11.57 15.53
N ASP A 214 -4.14 11.40 15.16
CA ASP A 214 -3.27 12.48 14.70
C ASP A 214 -3.78 13.08 13.38
N ASP A 215 -3.83 14.39 13.29
CA ASP A 215 -4.11 15.14 12.07
C ASP A 215 -2.98 16.12 11.67
N GLU A 216 -1.92 16.15 12.48
CA GLU A 216 -0.61 16.77 12.21
C GLU A 216 0.50 15.94 12.85
N ALA A 217 1.73 16.03 12.32
CA ALA A 217 2.92 15.44 12.91
C ALA A 217 4.21 16.16 12.41
#